data_8b47edabefe38e3dc9992c745749a009
#
_entry.id   8b47edabefe38e3dc9992c745749a009
#
_cell.length_a   1.000
_cell.length_b   1.000
_cell.length_c   1.000
_cell.angle_alpha   90.00
_cell.angle_beta   90.00
_cell.angle_gamma   90.00
#
_symmetry.space_group_name_H-M   'P 1'
#
loop_
_entity.id
_entity.type
_entity.pdbx_description
1 polymer ?
#
loop_
_entity_poly.entity_id
_entity_poly.type
_entity_poly.pdbx_seq_one_letter_code
_entity_poly.pdbx_strand_id
1 'polypeptide(L)'
;MKYWDHQTQEILAEIECDGNISVFTDLYHGKDYLDAVLYGDINEDDMVVMLSIDGAQLYQNKQSDCWIWIWVIFDYSPDMHYKKKTVLIGGTIPGPNKPKNGDSYLYPSLHHVAAIQKEGLKIWDARRDVVFISHIYLALTTADGPGMTYLL
;
A
#
# COMPACT_ATOMS: atom_id res chain seq x y z
N MET A 1 1.49 14.17 11.82
CA MET A 1 2.58 13.74 10.93
C MET A 1 2.43 12.27 10.74
N LYS A 2 2.41 11.81 9.50
CA LYS A 2 2.36 10.40 9.14
C LYS A 2 3.75 9.79 9.33
N TYR A 3 3.82 8.48 9.58
CA TYR A 3 5.11 7.83 9.81
C TYR A 3 6.04 7.94 8.60
N TRP A 4 5.51 7.67 7.40
CA TRP A 4 6.29 7.76 6.16
C TRP A 4 6.84 9.18 5.91
N ASP A 5 6.06 10.23 6.20
CA ASP A 5 6.47 11.61 6.03
C ASP A 5 7.64 11.96 6.97
N HIS A 6 7.56 11.57 8.24
CA HIS A 6 8.66 11.76 9.20
C HIS A 6 9.94 11.05 8.73
N GLN A 7 9.85 9.79 8.32
CA GLN A 7 10.99 9.00 7.83
C GLN A 7 11.60 9.65 6.57
N THR A 8 10.76 10.13 5.66
CA THR A 8 11.23 10.81 4.45
C THR A 8 12.02 12.07 4.77
N GLN A 9 11.54 12.88 5.70
CA GLN A 9 12.26 14.10 6.11
C GLN A 9 13.61 13.78 6.76
N GLU A 10 13.70 12.74 7.58
CA GLU A 10 14.96 12.28 8.18
C GLU A 10 15.96 11.84 7.10
N ILE A 11 15.49 11.05 6.11
CA ILE A 11 16.34 10.56 5.00
C ILE A 11 16.82 11.73 4.12
N LEU A 12 15.95 12.67 3.78
CA LEU A 12 16.33 13.83 2.98
C LEU A 12 17.35 14.70 3.72
N ALA A 13 17.21 14.88 5.03
CA ALA A 13 18.18 15.61 5.84
C ALA A 13 19.54 14.88 5.90
N GLU A 14 19.57 13.54 5.97
CA GLU A 14 20.79 12.74 5.89
C GLU A 14 21.48 12.94 4.54
N ILE A 15 20.73 12.89 3.45
CA ILE A 15 21.27 13.11 2.09
C ILE A 15 21.86 14.53 1.95
N GLU A 16 21.21 15.55 2.51
CA GLU A 16 21.72 16.92 2.48
C GLU A 16 23.03 17.08 3.27
N CYS A 17 23.15 16.39 4.42
CA CYS A 17 24.32 16.47 5.28
C CYS A 17 25.50 15.65 4.76
N ASP A 18 25.26 14.39 4.38
CA ASP A 18 26.28 13.37 4.13
C ASP A 18 26.47 13.05 2.64
N GLY A 19 25.56 13.53 1.80
CA GLY A 19 25.57 13.29 0.35
C GLY A 19 25.12 11.90 -0.07
N ASN A 20 24.79 11.03 0.88
CA ASN A 20 24.34 9.67 0.60
C ASN A 20 23.47 9.12 1.75
N ILE A 21 22.80 7.98 1.50
CA ILE A 21 22.05 7.23 2.51
C ILE A 21 22.98 6.17 3.10
N SER A 22 23.17 6.19 4.42
CA SER A 22 24.09 5.29 5.12
C SER A 22 23.60 3.84 5.19
N VAL A 23 22.29 3.63 5.41
CA VAL A 23 21.69 2.29 5.56
C VAL A 23 20.32 2.25 4.90
N PHE A 24 20.11 1.25 4.06
CA PHE A 24 18.80 0.98 3.43
C PHE A 24 18.04 -0.04 4.28
N THR A 25 17.01 0.39 4.99
CA THR A 25 16.25 -0.45 5.92
C THR A 25 14.79 -0.64 5.52
N ASP A 26 14.22 0.25 4.71
CA ASP A 26 12.81 0.22 4.36
C ASP A 26 12.56 0.80 2.95
N LEU A 27 11.34 0.67 2.47
CA LEU A 27 10.79 1.26 1.24
C LEU A 27 11.18 2.74 1.07
N TYR A 28 11.15 3.52 2.13
CA TYR A 28 11.40 4.96 2.11
C TYR A 28 12.82 5.36 1.65
N HIS A 29 13.77 4.42 1.73
CA HIS A 29 15.14 4.60 1.22
C HIS A 29 15.26 4.28 -0.28
N GLY A 30 14.18 3.78 -0.90
CA GLY A 30 14.16 3.45 -2.31
C GLY A 30 14.20 4.69 -3.19
N LYS A 31 15.05 4.67 -4.22
CA LYS A 31 15.21 5.81 -5.15
C LYS A 31 13.87 6.23 -5.77
N ASP A 32 13.07 5.27 -6.26
CA ASP A 32 11.80 5.57 -6.94
C ASP A 32 10.79 6.24 -6.00
N TYR A 33 10.79 5.85 -4.72
CA TYR A 33 9.96 6.48 -3.71
C TYR A 33 10.42 7.92 -3.42
N LEU A 34 11.73 8.11 -3.22
CA LEU A 34 12.30 9.45 -2.95
C LEU A 34 12.11 10.39 -4.14
N ASP A 35 12.29 9.90 -5.36
CA ASP A 35 12.03 10.66 -6.57
C ASP A 35 10.54 11.08 -6.64
N ALA A 36 9.60 10.19 -6.33
CA ALA A 36 8.17 10.50 -6.30
C ALA A 36 7.82 11.62 -5.28
N VAL A 37 8.46 11.62 -4.12
CA VAL A 37 8.29 12.71 -3.13
C VAL A 37 8.91 14.01 -3.65
N LEU A 38 10.13 13.96 -4.17
CA LEU A 38 10.84 15.16 -4.65
C LEU A 38 10.18 15.80 -5.87
N TYR A 39 9.57 15.00 -6.76
CA TYR A 39 8.82 15.50 -7.92
C TYR A 39 7.38 15.93 -7.58
N GLY A 40 6.92 15.69 -6.35
CA GLY A 40 5.59 16.07 -5.89
C GLY A 40 4.48 15.10 -6.28
N ASP A 41 4.82 13.87 -6.66
CA ASP A 41 3.86 12.80 -6.91
C ASP A 41 3.26 12.28 -5.60
N ILE A 42 3.95 12.48 -4.47
CA ILE A 42 3.48 12.17 -3.12
C ILE A 42 3.55 13.44 -2.27
N ASN A 43 2.43 13.87 -1.72
CA ASN A 43 2.31 15.04 -0.87
C ASN A 43 1.99 14.65 0.58
N GLU A 44 2.17 15.55 1.53
CA GLU A 44 1.97 15.29 2.98
C GLU A 44 0.58 14.75 3.35
N ASP A 45 -0.45 15.14 2.59
CA ASP A 45 -1.83 14.71 2.82
C ASP A 45 -2.17 13.38 2.11
N ASP A 46 -1.28 12.85 1.24
CA ASP A 46 -1.51 11.63 0.48
C ASP A 46 -1.28 10.38 1.33
N MET A 47 -1.88 9.27 0.92
CA MET A 47 -1.77 7.97 1.58
C MET A 47 -0.89 7.03 0.76
N VAL A 48 0.18 6.52 1.37
CA VAL A 48 1.05 5.51 0.75
C VAL A 48 0.57 4.13 1.13
N VAL A 49 0.34 3.28 0.12
CA VAL A 49 -0.20 1.93 0.33
C VAL A 49 0.57 0.85 -0.43
N MET A 50 0.44 -0.38 0.06
CA MET A 50 0.89 -1.58 -0.61
C MET A 50 -0.32 -2.50 -0.84
N LEU A 51 -0.38 -3.12 -2.02
CA LEU A 51 -1.29 -4.22 -2.28
C LEU A 51 -0.59 -5.54 -1.97
N SER A 52 -1.18 -6.37 -1.11
CA SER A 52 -0.71 -7.73 -0.84
C SER A 52 -1.78 -8.73 -1.23
N ILE A 53 -1.38 -9.74 -2.02
CA ILE A 53 -2.25 -10.82 -2.48
C ILE A 53 -1.66 -12.14 -2.00
N ASP A 54 -2.45 -12.92 -1.28
CA ASP A 54 -2.01 -14.19 -0.73
C ASP A 54 -3.11 -15.25 -0.77
N GLY A 55 -2.69 -16.52 -0.95
CA GLY A 55 -3.55 -17.68 -0.83
C GLY A 55 -3.58 -18.17 0.62
N ALA A 56 -4.73 -18.07 1.28
CA ALA A 56 -4.90 -18.55 2.65
C ALA A 56 -5.54 -19.93 2.70
N GLN A 57 -4.85 -20.87 3.33
CA GLN A 57 -5.42 -22.19 3.63
C GLN A 57 -6.20 -22.11 4.94
N LEU A 58 -7.54 -22.07 4.85
CA LEU A 58 -8.41 -21.89 6.02
C LEU A 58 -8.61 -23.17 6.84
N TYR A 59 -8.41 -24.35 6.24
CA TYR A 59 -8.64 -25.65 6.89
C TYR A 59 -7.53 -26.64 6.55
N GLN A 60 -7.37 -27.66 7.40
CA GLN A 60 -6.37 -28.74 7.19
C GLN A 60 -6.62 -29.56 5.92
N ASN A 61 -7.85 -29.59 5.42
CA ASN A 61 -8.20 -30.23 4.15
C ASN A 61 -8.12 -29.19 3.03
N LYS A 62 -7.30 -29.46 2.01
CA LYS A 62 -7.02 -28.62 0.83
C LYS A 62 -8.24 -28.14 0.01
N GLN A 63 -9.47 -28.45 0.44
CA GLN A 63 -10.70 -28.13 -0.28
C GLN A 63 -11.29 -26.75 0.05
N SER A 64 -10.64 -25.97 0.92
CA SER A 64 -11.18 -24.67 1.37
C SER A 64 -10.14 -23.57 1.37
N ASP A 65 -9.27 -23.56 0.38
CA ASP A 65 -8.37 -22.43 0.16
C ASP A 65 -9.16 -21.20 -0.27
N CYS A 66 -8.73 -20.04 0.12
CA CYS A 66 -9.26 -18.78 -0.37
C CYS A 66 -8.11 -17.87 -0.79
N TRP A 67 -8.39 -16.96 -1.68
CA TRP A 67 -7.48 -15.88 -2.04
C TRP A 67 -7.94 -14.61 -1.37
N ILE A 68 -7.02 -13.92 -0.71
CA ILE A 68 -7.29 -12.69 0.01
C ILE A 68 -6.34 -11.63 -0.55
N TRP A 69 -6.86 -10.44 -0.83
CA TRP A 69 -6.01 -9.28 -1.05
C TRP A 69 -6.33 -8.20 -0.03
N ILE A 70 -5.26 -7.58 0.43
CA ILE A 70 -5.29 -6.54 1.45
C ILE A 70 -4.53 -5.31 1.00
N TRP A 71 -4.94 -4.18 1.53
CA TRP A 71 -4.21 -2.93 1.45
C TRP A 71 -3.53 -2.65 2.77
N VAL A 72 -2.22 -2.49 2.74
CA VAL A 72 -1.40 -2.13 3.89
C VAL A 72 -1.09 -0.65 3.80
N ILE A 73 -1.36 0.09 4.87
CA ILE A 73 -1.21 1.54 4.94
C ILE A 73 0.12 1.87 5.61
N PHE A 74 0.96 2.62 4.90
CA PHE A 74 2.27 3.06 5.39
C PHE A 74 2.24 4.34 6.23
N ASP A 75 1.07 4.93 6.46
CA ASP A 75 0.90 6.07 7.38
C ASP A 75 1.23 5.70 8.83
N TYR A 76 1.20 4.42 9.14
CA TYR A 76 1.53 3.85 10.46
C TYR A 76 2.96 3.33 10.50
N SER A 77 3.49 3.17 11.73
CA SER A 77 4.81 2.56 11.95
C SER A 77 4.82 1.07 11.53
N PRO A 78 5.99 0.49 11.18
CA PRO A 78 6.11 -0.88 10.68
C PRO A 78 5.51 -1.95 11.60
N ASP A 79 5.59 -1.75 12.92
CA ASP A 79 4.98 -2.64 13.91
C ASP A 79 3.44 -2.66 13.87
N MET A 80 2.84 -1.70 13.17
CA MET A 80 1.39 -1.57 13.00
C MET A 80 0.89 -2.02 11.62
N HIS A 81 1.75 -2.11 10.59
CA HIS A 81 1.36 -2.33 9.20
C HIS A 81 0.45 -3.55 9.01
N TYR A 82 0.74 -4.66 9.70
CA TYR A 82 -0.01 -5.91 9.55
C TYR A 82 -0.99 -6.19 10.69
N LYS A 83 -1.28 -5.21 11.54
CA LYS A 83 -2.28 -5.39 12.58
C LYS A 83 -3.69 -5.29 12.00
N LYS A 84 -4.58 -6.16 12.46
CA LYS A 84 -5.99 -6.27 12.00
C LYS A 84 -6.71 -4.93 11.90
N LYS A 85 -6.39 -3.96 12.75
CA LYS A 85 -7.04 -2.64 12.78
C LYS A 85 -6.50 -1.64 11.75
N THR A 86 -5.35 -1.92 11.14
CA THR A 86 -4.64 -1.02 10.22
C THR A 86 -4.53 -1.59 8.79
N VAL A 87 -5.05 -2.78 8.58
CA VAL A 87 -5.13 -3.44 7.27
C VAL A 87 -6.55 -3.28 6.73
N LEU A 88 -6.67 -2.85 5.48
CA LEU A 88 -7.95 -2.82 4.76
C LEU A 88 -8.09 -4.09 3.92
N ILE A 89 -9.17 -4.82 4.12
CA ILE A 89 -9.49 -5.98 3.29
C ILE A 89 -10.01 -5.47 1.95
N GLY A 90 -9.28 -5.75 0.87
CA GLY A 90 -9.70 -5.42 -0.49
C GLY A 90 -10.75 -6.40 -0.99
N GLY A 91 -10.57 -7.68 -0.69
CA GLY A 91 -11.55 -8.72 -1.01
C GLY A 91 -11.05 -10.12 -0.72
N THR A 92 -11.96 -11.07 -0.90
CA THR A 92 -11.71 -12.49 -0.70
C THR A 92 -12.36 -13.29 -1.83
N ILE A 93 -11.61 -14.18 -2.45
CA ILE A 93 -12.12 -15.12 -3.45
C ILE A 93 -12.21 -16.49 -2.78
N PRO A 94 -13.40 -17.06 -2.61
CA PRO A 94 -13.54 -18.38 -2.02
C PRO A 94 -12.97 -19.45 -2.94
N GLY A 95 -12.19 -20.41 -2.36
CA GLY A 95 -11.69 -21.60 -3.04
C GLY A 95 -12.76 -22.70 -3.19
N PRO A 96 -12.38 -23.93 -3.54
CA PRO A 96 -11.01 -24.47 -3.57
C PRO A 96 -10.21 -24.21 -4.86
N ASN A 97 -10.86 -23.79 -5.92
CA ASN A 97 -10.20 -23.62 -7.19
C ASN A 97 -9.71 -22.18 -7.37
N LYS A 98 -8.55 -22.04 -8.03
CA LYS A 98 -8.10 -20.73 -8.49
C LYS A 98 -9.15 -20.12 -9.42
N PRO A 99 -9.45 -18.82 -9.32
CA PRO A 99 -10.31 -18.16 -10.27
C PRO A 99 -9.70 -18.27 -11.68
N LYS A 100 -10.53 -18.58 -12.67
CA LYS A 100 -10.07 -18.65 -14.07
C LYS A 100 -9.62 -17.29 -14.60
N ASN A 101 -10.17 -16.24 -14.05
CA ASN A 101 -9.84 -14.86 -14.38
C ASN A 101 -9.75 -14.06 -13.07
N GLY A 102 -8.51 -13.90 -12.53
CA GLY A 102 -8.22 -13.14 -11.32
C GLY A 102 -8.51 -11.64 -11.48
N ASP A 103 -8.29 -11.12 -12.69
CA ASP A 103 -8.48 -9.68 -13.00
C ASP A 103 -9.90 -9.23 -12.73
N SER A 104 -10.90 -10.07 -13.03
CA SER A 104 -12.31 -9.74 -12.79
C SER A 104 -12.62 -9.49 -11.33
N TYR A 105 -11.86 -10.09 -10.40
CA TYR A 105 -12.02 -9.88 -8.95
C TYR A 105 -11.21 -8.69 -8.44
N LEU A 106 -10.03 -8.45 -8.99
CA LEU A 106 -9.18 -7.33 -8.61
C LEU A 106 -9.64 -6.02 -9.23
N TYR A 107 -10.22 -6.08 -10.43
CA TYR A 107 -10.60 -4.90 -11.21
C TYR A 107 -11.42 -3.86 -10.44
N PRO A 108 -12.50 -4.21 -9.69
CA PRO A 108 -13.27 -3.19 -8.97
C PRO A 108 -12.43 -2.44 -7.95
N SER A 109 -11.57 -3.14 -7.21
CA SER A 109 -10.71 -2.54 -6.20
C SER A 109 -9.62 -1.66 -6.84
N LEU A 110 -8.94 -2.16 -7.86
CA LEU A 110 -7.90 -1.42 -8.57
C LEU A 110 -8.45 -0.22 -9.33
N HIS A 111 -9.63 -0.37 -9.95
CA HIS A 111 -10.30 0.74 -10.63
C HIS A 111 -10.69 1.86 -9.64
N HIS A 112 -11.15 1.48 -8.44
CA HIS A 112 -11.47 2.45 -7.39
C HIS A 112 -10.21 3.17 -6.89
N VAL A 113 -9.12 2.45 -6.66
CA VAL A 113 -7.83 3.04 -6.28
C VAL A 113 -7.32 3.98 -7.36
N ALA A 114 -7.38 3.57 -8.64
CA ALA A 114 -6.98 4.42 -9.75
C ALA A 114 -7.81 5.71 -9.86
N ALA A 115 -9.11 5.65 -9.55
CA ALA A 115 -9.94 6.85 -9.47
C ALA A 115 -9.48 7.79 -8.34
N ILE A 116 -9.19 7.25 -7.14
CA ILE A 116 -8.69 8.05 -6.02
C ILE A 116 -7.29 8.61 -6.32
N GLN A 117 -6.43 7.86 -7.01
CA GLN A 117 -5.12 8.37 -7.44
C GLN A 117 -5.26 9.58 -8.37
N LYS A 118 -6.26 9.57 -9.25
CA LYS A 118 -6.45 10.62 -10.25
C LYS A 118 -7.23 11.82 -9.71
N GLU A 119 -8.31 11.57 -8.97
CA GLU A 119 -9.29 12.58 -8.58
C GLU A 119 -9.09 13.04 -7.13
N GLY A 120 -8.40 12.24 -6.33
CA GLY A 120 -8.27 12.42 -4.90
C GLY A 120 -9.56 12.08 -4.14
N LEU A 121 -9.42 11.88 -2.85
CA LEU A 121 -10.51 11.69 -1.91
C LEU A 121 -10.64 12.93 -1.03
N LYS A 122 -11.79 13.55 -1.02
CA LYS A 122 -12.07 14.70 -0.16
C LYS A 122 -12.32 14.22 1.27
N ILE A 123 -11.45 14.61 2.17
CA ILE A 123 -11.46 14.19 3.58
C ILE A 123 -11.63 15.42 4.49
N TRP A 124 -12.47 15.29 5.49
CA TRP A 124 -12.57 16.28 6.57
C TRP A 124 -11.76 15.82 7.77
N ASP A 125 -10.77 16.63 8.16
CA ASP A 125 -10.01 16.43 9.38
C ASP A 125 -10.73 17.11 10.54
N ALA A 126 -11.40 16.31 11.36
CA ALA A 126 -12.14 16.80 12.52
C ALA A 126 -11.26 17.47 13.59
N ARG A 127 -9.96 17.18 13.63
CA ARG A 127 -9.03 17.77 14.62
C ARG A 127 -8.62 19.17 14.22
N ARG A 128 -8.37 19.39 12.93
CA ARG A 128 -7.95 20.69 12.38
C ARG A 128 -9.13 21.51 11.87
N ASP A 129 -10.32 20.90 11.79
CA ASP A 129 -11.53 21.46 11.17
C ASP A 129 -11.30 21.97 9.74
N VAL A 130 -10.56 21.19 8.96
CA VAL A 130 -10.25 21.51 7.56
C VAL A 130 -10.63 20.35 6.64
N VAL A 131 -10.96 20.71 5.42
CA VAL A 131 -11.17 19.73 4.34
C VAL A 131 -9.96 19.76 3.43
N PHE A 132 -9.40 18.60 3.15
CA PHE A 132 -8.28 18.44 2.23
C PHE A 132 -8.57 17.33 1.20
N ILE A 133 -7.77 17.26 0.16
CA ILE A 133 -7.83 16.20 -0.86
C ILE A 133 -6.62 15.31 -0.65
N SER A 134 -6.87 14.02 -0.48
CA SER A 134 -5.84 12.98 -0.31
C SER A 134 -5.86 12.05 -1.52
N HIS A 135 -4.70 11.82 -2.11
CA HIS A 135 -4.53 10.80 -3.15
C HIS A 135 -3.94 9.53 -2.55
N ILE A 136 -4.10 8.42 -3.26
CA ILE A 136 -3.44 7.16 -2.91
C ILE A 136 -2.21 7.00 -3.79
N TYR A 137 -1.05 6.74 -3.18
CA TYR A 137 0.15 6.32 -3.88
C TYR A 137 0.37 4.83 -3.65
N LEU A 138 0.26 4.03 -4.70
CA LEU A 138 0.55 2.59 -4.67
C LEU A 138 2.07 2.39 -4.81
N ALA A 139 2.74 2.20 -3.68
CA ALA A 139 4.20 2.10 -3.65
C ALA A 139 4.72 0.77 -4.19
N LEU A 140 4.07 -0.33 -3.82
CA LEU A 140 4.44 -1.67 -4.29
C LEU A 140 3.29 -2.65 -4.21
N THR A 141 3.44 -3.77 -4.94
CA THR A 141 2.54 -4.91 -4.87
C THR A 141 3.34 -6.15 -4.53
N THR A 142 2.83 -6.96 -3.62
CA THR A 142 3.45 -8.21 -3.18
C THR A 142 2.48 -9.37 -3.27
N ALA A 143 2.99 -10.54 -3.64
CA ALA A 143 2.24 -11.78 -3.68
C ALA A 143 3.19 -12.97 -3.45
N ASP A 144 2.66 -14.13 -3.08
CA ASP A 144 3.39 -15.38 -3.14
C ASP A 144 3.67 -15.78 -4.60
N GLY A 145 4.54 -16.80 -4.83
CA GLY A 145 4.90 -17.24 -6.19
C GLY A 145 3.69 -17.53 -7.08
N PRO A 146 2.68 -18.30 -6.63
CA PRO A 146 1.43 -18.49 -7.34
C PRO A 146 0.60 -17.22 -7.53
N GLY A 147 0.62 -16.29 -6.59
CA GLY A 147 -0.08 -15.00 -6.69
C GLY A 147 0.55 -14.05 -7.70
N MET A 148 1.87 -14.06 -7.83
CA MET A 148 2.60 -13.25 -8.82
C MET A 148 2.15 -13.51 -10.25
N THR A 149 1.71 -14.73 -10.57
CA THR A 149 1.19 -15.05 -11.92
C THR A 149 -0.11 -14.34 -12.29
N TYR A 150 -0.76 -13.66 -11.34
CA TYR A 150 -1.93 -12.82 -11.58
C TYR A 150 -1.60 -11.33 -11.75
N LEU A 151 -0.36 -10.96 -11.43
CA LEU A 151 0.09 -9.56 -11.47
C LEU A 151 0.96 -9.27 -12.70
N LEU A 152 1.40 -10.33 -13.39
CA LEU A 152 2.19 -10.28 -14.63
C LEU A 152 1.32 -10.55 -15.86
#